data_08757d6cd35ef2ebe54737da92e111f3
#
_entry.id   08757d6cd35ef2ebe54737da92e111f3
#
_cell.length_a   1.000
_cell.length_b   1.000
_cell.length_c   1.000
_cell.angle_alpha   90.00
_cell.angle_beta   90.00
_cell.angle_gamma   90.00
#
_symmetry.space_group_name_H-M   'P 1'
#
loop_
_entity.id
_entity.type
_entity.pdbx_description
1 polymer ?
#
loop_
_entity_poly.entity_id
_entity_poly.type
_entity_poly.pdbx_seq_one_letter_code
_entity_poly.pdbx_strand_id
1 'polypeptide(L)'
;IFQVLDWHRAVREFFLPTGRPDSVETNFVHADEAETSAGLVLFPEMVDMKLAERTTMKSFLPETHFDKSVDALRRPHRWSEGEGHYPIELRETPQGVVGDATRASARKGKRAVAAILKYLTLVHDEILEAFPSGTVPRVEKVTLRSEKEMEPYLREPLSEGWKSVYGIPRIGQ
;
A
#
# COMPACT_ATOMS: atom_id res chain seq x y z
N ILE A 1 22.44 3.38 -2.47
CA ILE A 1 21.45 2.38 -2.06
C ILE A 1 20.09 3.02 -2.19
N PHE A 2 19.16 2.35 -2.85
CA PHE A 2 17.74 2.73 -2.91
C PHE A 2 16.94 1.74 -2.10
N GLN A 3 16.18 2.25 -1.14
CA GLN A 3 15.24 1.47 -0.36
C GLN A 3 13.83 2.00 -0.64
N VAL A 4 12.97 1.16 -1.18
CA VAL A 4 11.55 1.48 -1.36
C VAL A 4 10.78 0.86 -0.21
N LEU A 5 10.11 1.70 0.56
CA LEU A 5 9.28 1.29 1.68
C LEU A 5 7.84 1.73 1.45
N ASP A 6 6.96 0.80 1.64
CA ASP A 6 5.53 1.10 1.72
C ASP A 6 5.25 1.53 3.16
N TRP A 7 5.18 2.83 3.38
CA TRP A 7 5.20 3.46 4.71
C TRP A 7 4.09 2.96 5.65
N HIS A 8 2.89 2.74 5.14
CA HIS A 8 1.79 2.29 5.97
C HIS A 8 1.95 0.81 6.41
N ARG A 9 2.63 -0.01 5.61
CA ARG A 9 2.88 -1.42 5.95
C ARG A 9 3.93 -1.58 7.03
N ALA A 10 4.85 -0.64 7.14
CA ALA A 10 5.88 -0.65 8.17
C ALA A 10 5.31 -0.43 9.58
N VAL A 11 4.21 0.30 9.68
CA VAL A 11 3.58 0.68 10.96
C VAL A 11 2.07 0.43 10.94
N ARG A 12 1.66 -0.63 10.29
CA ARG A 12 0.28 -0.95 9.95
C ARG A 12 -0.66 -1.02 11.16
N GLU A 13 -0.19 -1.44 12.31
CA GLU A 13 -0.97 -1.49 13.54
C GLU A 13 -1.55 -0.13 13.95
N PHE A 14 -0.93 0.97 13.50
CA PHE A 14 -1.41 2.32 13.75
C PHE A 14 -2.55 2.75 12.82
N PHE A 15 -2.79 1.97 11.77
CA PHE A 15 -3.85 2.19 10.79
C PHE A 15 -5.03 1.23 10.97
N LEU A 16 -5.05 0.49 12.06
CA LEU A 16 -6.16 -0.41 12.39
C LEU A 16 -7.02 0.18 13.51
N PRO A 17 -8.35 -0.02 13.44
CA PRO A 17 -9.24 0.33 14.53
C PRO A 17 -8.87 -0.45 15.80
N THR A 18 -8.57 0.26 16.88
CA THR A 18 -8.23 -0.35 18.17
C THR A 18 -9.21 -0.01 19.28
N GLY A 19 -10.22 0.81 18.98
CA GLY A 19 -11.17 1.34 19.98
C GLY A 19 -10.59 2.44 20.88
N ARG A 20 -9.35 2.86 20.67
CA ARG A 20 -8.73 3.97 21.42
C ARG A 20 -9.19 5.31 20.86
N PRO A 21 -9.33 6.36 21.72
CA PRO A 21 -9.76 7.68 21.25
C PRO A 21 -8.85 8.35 20.21
N ASP A 22 -7.59 7.91 20.14
CA ASP A 22 -6.56 8.42 19.24
C ASP A 22 -6.22 7.46 18.09
N SER A 23 -7.03 6.41 17.91
CA SER A 23 -6.92 5.49 16.77
C SER A 23 -7.97 5.80 15.71
N VAL A 24 -7.72 5.32 14.50
CA VAL A 24 -8.75 5.30 13.46
C VAL A 24 -9.92 4.40 13.88
N GLU A 25 -11.09 4.67 13.35
CA GLU A 25 -12.33 3.95 13.64
C GLU A 25 -12.73 3.05 12.47
N THR A 26 -12.21 3.35 11.28
CA THR A 26 -12.52 2.62 10.05
C THR A 26 -11.31 1.81 9.56
N ASN A 27 -11.57 0.81 8.73
CA ASN A 27 -10.51 0.08 8.05
C ASN A 27 -9.83 0.99 7.03
N PHE A 28 -8.53 0.83 6.89
CA PHE A 28 -7.73 1.54 5.91
C PHE A 28 -8.10 1.10 4.48
N VAL A 29 -8.47 2.05 3.63
CA VAL A 29 -8.81 1.79 2.22
C VAL A 29 -8.07 2.77 1.30
N HIS A 30 -8.62 3.96 1.00
CA HIS A 30 -7.99 4.93 0.12
C HIS A 30 -8.52 6.35 0.36
N ALA A 31 -7.64 7.33 0.53
CA ALA A 31 -7.97 8.71 0.87
C ALA A 31 -8.97 8.83 2.03
N ASP A 32 -8.98 7.85 2.90
CA ASP A 32 -9.92 7.61 3.98
C ASP A 32 -9.55 8.36 5.27
N GLU A 33 -10.13 7.91 6.36
CA GLU A 33 -9.83 8.43 7.70
C GLU A 33 -8.34 8.39 8.04
N ALA A 34 -7.64 7.30 7.72
CA ALA A 34 -6.26 7.10 8.10
C ALA A 34 -5.29 7.97 7.28
N GLU A 35 -5.42 7.93 5.96
CA GLU A 35 -4.59 8.74 5.06
C GLU A 35 -4.83 10.24 5.26
N THR A 36 -6.10 10.65 5.35
CA THR A 36 -6.46 12.04 5.61
C THR A 36 -5.96 12.51 6.98
N SER A 37 -6.00 11.65 8.01
CA SER A 37 -5.44 11.97 9.33
C SER A 37 -3.92 12.17 9.28
N ALA A 38 -3.20 11.36 8.51
CA ALA A 38 -1.77 11.54 8.29
C ALA A 38 -1.50 12.84 7.52
N GLY A 39 -2.28 13.15 6.48
CA GLY A 39 -2.20 14.40 5.73
C GLY A 39 -2.37 15.63 6.62
N LEU A 40 -3.33 15.61 7.54
CA LEU A 40 -3.56 16.70 8.51
C LEU A 40 -2.38 16.93 9.49
N VAL A 41 -1.49 15.96 9.63
CA VAL A 41 -0.27 16.10 10.44
C VAL A 41 0.89 16.61 9.60
N LEU A 42 1.04 16.08 8.38
CA LEU A 42 2.22 16.30 7.55
C LEU A 42 2.13 17.59 6.72
N PHE A 43 0.95 17.91 6.21
CA PHE A 43 0.72 19.04 5.30
C PHE A 43 -0.73 19.56 5.45
N PRO A 44 -1.08 20.07 6.66
CA PRO A 44 -2.45 20.47 6.97
C PRO A 44 -3.00 21.56 6.03
N GLU A 45 -2.13 22.36 5.46
CA GLU A 45 -2.50 23.41 4.49
C GLU A 45 -2.98 22.86 3.15
N MET A 46 -2.71 21.59 2.85
CA MET A 46 -3.14 20.92 1.63
C MET A 46 -4.43 20.10 1.82
N VAL A 47 -4.96 20.04 3.04
CA VAL A 47 -6.15 19.24 3.36
C VAL A 47 -7.33 20.14 3.70
N ASP A 48 -8.34 20.17 2.83
CA ASP A 48 -9.59 20.88 3.12
C ASP A 48 -10.66 19.90 3.62
N MET A 49 -10.84 19.84 4.94
CA MET A 49 -11.84 19.00 5.58
C MET A 49 -13.29 19.34 5.23
N LYS A 50 -13.56 20.50 4.63
CA LYS A 50 -14.92 20.84 4.16
C LYS A 50 -15.32 20.01 2.94
N LEU A 51 -14.31 19.48 2.23
CA LEU A 51 -14.49 18.62 1.07
C LEU A 51 -14.46 17.13 1.45
N ALA A 52 -14.23 16.82 2.72
CA ALA A 52 -14.18 15.43 3.16
C ALA A 52 -15.55 14.77 3.01
N GLU A 53 -15.55 13.60 2.43
CA GLU A 53 -16.74 12.81 2.17
C GLU A 53 -16.65 11.42 2.80
N ARG A 54 -17.81 10.82 3.00
CA ARG A 54 -17.94 9.42 3.31
C ARG A 54 -18.49 8.71 2.08
N THR A 55 -17.80 7.65 1.69
CA THR A 55 -18.22 6.81 0.57
C THR A 55 -18.38 5.37 1.01
N THR A 56 -19.23 4.64 0.32
CA THR A 56 -19.41 3.22 0.53
C THR A 56 -19.07 2.51 -0.76
N MET A 57 -18.05 1.69 -0.72
CA MET A 57 -17.66 0.89 -1.87
C MET A 57 -18.79 -0.07 -2.23
N LYS A 58 -19.26 0.02 -3.47
CA LYS A 58 -20.22 -0.94 -4.04
C LYS A 58 -19.45 -1.89 -4.95
N SER A 59 -19.58 -3.15 -4.68
CA SER A 59 -19.01 -4.20 -5.54
C SER A 59 -20.07 -4.79 -6.46
N PHE A 60 -19.69 -5.22 -7.66
CA PHE A 60 -20.56 -6.04 -8.50
C PHE A 60 -20.68 -7.46 -8.02
N LEU A 61 -19.65 -7.93 -7.35
CA LEU A 61 -19.62 -9.27 -6.78
C LEU A 61 -19.97 -9.23 -5.30
N PRO A 62 -20.43 -10.34 -4.73
CA PRO A 62 -20.64 -10.43 -3.30
C PRO A 62 -19.40 -10.01 -2.51
N GLU A 63 -19.60 -9.42 -1.33
CA GLU A 63 -18.50 -8.91 -0.49
C GLU A 63 -17.44 -9.95 -0.14
N THR A 64 -17.77 -11.23 -0.21
CA THR A 64 -16.85 -12.34 0.01
C THR A 64 -15.75 -12.45 -1.04
N HIS A 65 -15.85 -11.75 -2.15
CA HIS A 65 -14.85 -11.75 -3.23
C HIS A 65 -13.83 -10.62 -3.11
N PHE A 66 -14.12 -9.61 -2.31
CA PHE A 66 -13.25 -8.44 -2.18
C PHE A 66 -12.94 -8.15 -0.73
N ASP A 67 -11.70 -7.90 -0.46
CA ASP A 67 -11.29 -7.17 0.71
C ASP A 67 -11.24 -5.68 0.34
N LYS A 68 -12.05 -4.87 1.02
CA LYS A 68 -12.09 -3.42 0.86
C LYS A 68 -10.93 -2.71 1.55
N SER A 69 -10.12 -3.46 2.29
CA SER A 69 -8.95 -2.95 2.98
C SER A 69 -7.70 -3.18 2.15
N VAL A 70 -6.79 -2.23 2.16
CA VAL A 70 -5.42 -2.43 1.67
C VAL A 70 -4.57 -3.23 2.65
N ASP A 71 -5.15 -3.67 3.76
CA ASP A 71 -4.49 -4.54 4.72
C ASP A 71 -4.23 -5.93 4.13
N ALA A 72 -2.97 -6.22 3.83
CA ALA A 72 -2.56 -7.48 3.25
C ALA A 72 -2.84 -8.73 4.11
N LEU A 73 -3.19 -8.57 5.39
CA LEU A 73 -3.60 -9.69 6.25
C LEU A 73 -5.11 -9.98 6.19
N ARG A 74 -5.89 -9.04 5.70
CA ARG A 74 -7.33 -9.22 5.53
C ARG A 74 -7.64 -9.59 4.09
N ARG A 75 -7.25 -10.77 3.70
CA ARG A 75 -7.53 -11.26 2.35
C ARG A 75 -8.90 -11.93 2.30
N PRO A 76 -9.65 -11.74 1.22
CA PRO A 76 -10.89 -12.49 1.01
C PRO A 76 -10.59 -14.00 0.92
N HIS A 77 -11.56 -14.80 1.30
CA HIS A 77 -11.44 -16.26 1.18
C HIS A 77 -11.23 -16.74 -0.25
N ARG A 78 -11.68 -15.96 -1.22
CA ARG A 78 -11.48 -16.20 -2.64
C ARG A 78 -10.52 -15.15 -3.17
N TRP A 79 -9.47 -15.62 -3.80
CA TRP A 79 -8.47 -14.77 -4.40
C TRP A 79 -8.96 -14.20 -5.72
N SER A 80 -9.50 -12.99 -5.68
CA SER A 80 -9.89 -12.26 -6.88
C SER A 80 -9.28 -10.85 -6.93
N GLU A 81 -8.26 -10.63 -6.12
CA GLU A 81 -7.56 -9.35 -6.07
C GLU A 81 -7.00 -8.99 -7.45
N GLY A 82 -7.33 -7.82 -7.92
CA GLY A 82 -6.79 -7.25 -9.14
C GLY A 82 -7.42 -7.74 -10.44
N GLU A 83 -8.17 -8.82 -10.42
CA GLU A 83 -8.79 -9.33 -11.64
C GLU A 83 -10.10 -8.63 -11.96
N GLY A 84 -10.13 -7.91 -13.06
CA GLY A 84 -11.33 -7.23 -13.56
C GLY A 84 -11.80 -6.07 -12.69
N HIS A 85 -10.94 -5.55 -11.81
CA HIS A 85 -11.25 -4.38 -11.01
C HIS A 85 -11.21 -3.13 -11.88
N TYR A 86 -12.31 -2.41 -11.85
CA TYR A 86 -12.24 -1.00 -12.19
C TYR A 86 -11.42 -0.27 -11.12
N PRO A 87 -10.72 0.79 -11.47
CA PRO A 87 -10.16 1.67 -10.47
C PRO A 87 -11.26 2.05 -9.49
N ILE A 88 -11.11 1.62 -8.25
CA ILE A 88 -12.10 1.79 -7.19
C ILE A 88 -12.46 3.27 -7.07
N GLU A 89 -11.45 4.12 -7.15
CA GLU A 89 -11.53 5.57 -7.01
C GLU A 89 -12.39 6.22 -8.10
N LEU A 90 -12.30 5.75 -9.32
CA LEU A 90 -13.11 6.29 -10.43
C LEU A 90 -14.56 5.86 -10.37
N ARG A 91 -14.85 4.81 -9.62
CA ARG A 91 -16.16 4.19 -9.63
C ARG A 91 -17.05 4.62 -8.48
N GLU A 92 -16.47 4.75 -7.31
CA GLU A 92 -17.24 4.97 -6.10
C GLU A 92 -17.30 6.44 -5.72
N THR A 93 -16.31 7.23 -6.15
CA THR A 93 -16.24 8.63 -5.75
C THR A 93 -15.66 9.49 -6.84
N PRO A 94 -16.39 10.49 -7.35
CA PRO A 94 -15.82 11.51 -8.22
C PRO A 94 -14.62 12.22 -7.60
N GLN A 95 -14.49 12.19 -6.28
CA GLN A 95 -13.45 12.84 -5.49
C GLN A 95 -12.26 11.91 -5.19
N GLY A 96 -12.35 10.63 -5.54
CA GLY A 96 -11.28 9.66 -5.29
C GLY A 96 -11.21 9.14 -3.85
N VAL A 97 -12.25 9.36 -3.02
CA VAL A 97 -12.28 8.85 -1.64
C VAL A 97 -12.97 7.48 -1.59
N VAL A 98 -12.36 6.51 -0.95
CA VAL A 98 -12.97 5.22 -0.59
C VAL A 98 -12.86 5.03 0.91
N GLY A 99 -13.96 5.10 1.62
CA GLY A 99 -14.01 5.04 3.07
C GLY A 99 -14.65 6.28 3.69
N ASP A 100 -14.15 6.73 4.82
CA ASP A 100 -14.76 7.83 5.58
C ASP A 100 -13.72 8.88 5.99
N ALA A 101 -13.39 9.78 5.08
CA ALA A 101 -12.48 10.91 5.35
C ALA A 101 -13.04 11.89 6.39
N THR A 102 -14.37 11.92 6.61
CA THR A 102 -14.99 12.86 7.56
C THR A 102 -14.59 12.61 9.01
N ARG A 103 -14.12 11.40 9.31
CA ARG A 103 -13.65 10.99 10.64
C ARG A 103 -12.20 11.34 10.91
N ALA A 104 -11.50 11.86 9.92
CA ALA A 104 -10.08 12.18 10.03
C ALA A 104 -9.83 13.31 11.04
N SER A 105 -8.69 13.20 11.71
CA SER A 105 -8.18 14.27 12.57
C SER A 105 -6.67 14.16 12.74
N ALA A 106 -5.99 15.31 12.92
CA ALA A 106 -4.57 15.33 13.21
C ALA A 106 -4.20 14.51 14.45
N ARG A 107 -5.10 14.43 15.45
CA ARG A 107 -4.88 13.60 16.65
C ARG A 107 -4.71 12.13 16.31
N LYS A 108 -5.53 11.59 15.42
CA LYS A 108 -5.45 10.19 14.97
C LYS A 108 -4.20 9.93 14.14
N GLY A 109 -3.81 10.88 13.30
CA GLY A 109 -2.62 10.77 12.45
C GLY A 109 -1.29 10.85 13.21
N LYS A 110 -1.22 11.57 14.33
CA LYS A 110 0.04 11.81 15.07
C LYS A 110 0.79 10.53 15.44
N ARG A 111 0.10 9.52 15.90
CA ARG A 111 0.74 8.25 16.33
C ARG A 111 1.34 7.50 15.15
N ALA A 112 0.59 7.40 14.07
CA ALA A 112 1.05 6.75 12.85
C ALA A 112 2.27 7.47 12.27
N VAL A 113 2.19 8.80 12.13
CA VAL A 113 3.31 9.62 11.63
C VAL A 113 4.54 9.50 12.53
N ALA A 114 4.37 9.56 13.86
CA ALA A 114 5.49 9.39 14.80
C ALA A 114 6.13 7.99 14.67
N ALA A 115 5.32 6.95 14.51
CA ALA A 115 5.82 5.59 14.31
C ALA A 115 6.57 5.44 12.99
N ILE A 116 6.07 6.03 11.90
CA ILE A 116 6.75 6.07 10.59
C ILE A 116 8.11 6.75 10.71
N LEU A 117 8.16 7.94 11.32
CA LEU A 117 9.42 8.68 11.49
C LEU A 117 10.43 7.88 12.29
N LYS A 118 10.00 7.28 13.41
CA LYS A 118 10.86 6.41 14.22
C LYS A 118 11.39 5.23 13.41
N TYR A 119 10.53 4.56 12.66
CA TYR A 119 10.91 3.43 11.83
C TYR A 119 11.90 3.84 10.73
N LEU A 120 11.64 4.94 10.03
CA LEU A 120 12.52 5.44 8.97
C LEU A 120 13.89 5.85 9.53
N THR A 121 13.93 6.47 10.70
CA THR A 121 15.19 6.80 11.38
C THR A 121 15.98 5.52 11.70
N LEU A 122 15.32 4.52 12.27
CA LEU A 122 15.96 3.23 12.59
C LEU A 122 16.55 2.58 11.34
N VAL A 123 15.75 2.48 10.26
CA VAL A 123 16.21 1.90 8.98
C VAL A 123 17.39 2.70 8.40
N HIS A 124 17.32 4.03 8.46
CA HIS A 124 18.42 4.88 8.01
C HIS A 124 19.72 4.59 8.80
N ASP A 125 19.63 4.53 10.12
CA ASP A 125 20.78 4.29 10.98
C ASP A 125 21.39 2.91 10.74
N GLU A 126 20.56 1.87 10.62
CA GLU A 126 20.99 0.52 10.28
C GLU A 126 21.66 0.44 8.90
N ILE A 127 21.15 1.18 7.91
CA ILE A 127 21.77 1.27 6.59
C ILE A 127 23.13 1.96 6.68
N LEU A 128 23.26 3.05 7.43
CA LEU A 128 24.54 3.73 7.62
C LEU A 128 25.55 2.90 8.40
N GLU A 129 25.10 2.11 9.36
CA GLU A 129 25.97 1.17 10.07
C GLU A 129 26.47 0.05 9.15
N ALA A 130 25.59 -0.54 8.36
CA ALA A 130 25.94 -1.59 7.41
C ALA A 130 26.79 -1.09 6.24
N PHE A 131 26.60 0.15 5.82
CA PHE A 131 27.26 0.79 4.69
C PHE A 131 27.73 2.20 5.06
N PRO A 132 28.80 2.33 5.85
CA PRO A 132 29.38 3.63 6.21
C PRO A 132 29.68 4.49 4.99
N SER A 133 29.72 5.82 5.18
CA SER A 133 30.01 6.77 4.10
C SER A 133 31.31 6.41 3.35
N GLY A 134 31.23 6.39 2.03
CA GLY A 134 32.33 5.95 1.17
C GLY A 134 32.40 4.44 0.90
N THR A 135 31.55 3.63 1.55
CA THR A 135 31.41 2.21 1.26
C THR A 135 30.57 2.02 0.00
N VAL A 136 31.11 1.32 -0.98
CA VAL A 136 30.35 0.85 -2.14
C VAL A 136 29.88 -0.57 -1.83
N PRO A 137 28.57 -0.81 -1.67
CA PRO A 137 28.05 -2.15 -1.46
C PRO A 137 28.48 -3.06 -2.61
N ARG A 138 28.84 -4.31 -2.30
CA ARG A 138 29.02 -5.30 -3.35
C ARG A 138 27.72 -5.40 -4.13
N VAL A 139 27.80 -5.12 -5.41
CA VAL A 139 26.74 -5.50 -6.34
C VAL A 139 26.82 -7.01 -6.45
N GLU A 140 25.93 -7.72 -5.79
CA GLU A 140 25.76 -9.14 -6.04
C GLU A 140 25.48 -9.32 -7.53
N LYS A 141 26.03 -10.37 -8.12
CA LYS A 141 25.75 -10.67 -9.53
C LYS A 141 24.24 -10.72 -9.72
N VAL A 142 23.71 -9.68 -10.36
CA VAL A 142 22.32 -9.71 -10.82
C VAL A 142 22.28 -10.79 -11.90
N THR A 143 21.65 -11.90 -11.60
CA THR A 143 21.40 -12.93 -12.60
C THR A 143 20.29 -12.40 -13.50
N LEU A 144 20.67 -11.85 -14.63
CA LEU A 144 19.71 -11.47 -15.66
C LEU A 144 19.19 -12.76 -16.31
N ARG A 145 17.90 -12.84 -16.46
CA ARG A 145 17.25 -13.88 -17.24
C ARG A 145 17.51 -13.62 -18.72
N SER A 146 17.72 -14.68 -19.48
CA SER A 146 17.89 -14.55 -20.93
C SER A 146 16.59 -14.13 -21.61
N GLU A 147 16.69 -13.47 -22.77
CA GLU A 147 15.51 -13.09 -23.57
C GLU A 147 14.66 -14.32 -23.92
N LYS A 148 15.31 -15.45 -24.23
CA LYS A 148 14.62 -16.72 -24.51
C LYS A 148 13.83 -17.24 -23.32
N GLU A 149 14.35 -17.08 -22.11
CA GLU A 149 13.65 -17.47 -20.87
C GLU A 149 12.44 -16.57 -20.62
N MET A 150 12.59 -15.27 -20.89
CA MET A 150 11.53 -14.28 -20.66
C MET A 150 10.47 -14.23 -21.76
N GLU A 151 10.78 -14.69 -22.95
CA GLU A 151 9.93 -14.60 -24.12
C GLU A 151 8.48 -15.09 -23.86
N PRO A 152 8.21 -16.24 -23.20
CA PRO A 152 6.85 -16.68 -22.93
C PRO A 152 6.05 -15.73 -22.02
N TYR A 153 6.72 -14.95 -21.20
CA TYR A 153 6.10 -14.00 -20.26
C TYR A 153 5.86 -12.62 -20.89
N LEU A 154 6.51 -12.36 -22.04
CA LEU A 154 6.37 -11.11 -22.80
C LEU A 154 5.37 -11.23 -23.96
N ARG A 155 4.83 -12.42 -24.19
CA ARG A 155 3.78 -12.63 -25.22
C ARG A 155 2.47 -11.97 -24.81
N GLU A 156 1.64 -11.72 -25.79
CA GLU A 156 0.27 -11.28 -25.56
C GLU A 156 -0.45 -12.26 -24.61
N PRO A 157 -1.12 -11.75 -23.56
CA PRO A 157 -1.84 -12.60 -22.64
C PRO A 157 -2.80 -13.56 -23.31
N LEU A 158 -2.81 -14.81 -22.89
CA LEU A 158 -3.64 -15.90 -23.43
C LEU A 158 -3.28 -16.36 -24.85
N SER A 159 -2.22 -15.84 -25.45
CA SER A 159 -1.71 -16.39 -26.72
C SER A 159 -1.02 -17.75 -26.52
N GLU A 160 -0.83 -18.48 -27.59
CA GLU A 160 -0.13 -19.76 -27.54
C GLU A 160 1.27 -19.62 -26.94
N GLY A 161 1.56 -20.43 -25.93
CA GLY A 161 2.84 -20.42 -25.23
C GLY A 161 3.04 -19.27 -24.24
N TRP A 162 2.05 -18.40 -24.04
CA TRP A 162 2.09 -17.37 -22.99
C TRP A 162 2.16 -17.99 -21.60
N LYS A 163 2.93 -17.34 -20.72
CA LYS A 163 3.01 -17.67 -19.30
C LYS A 163 2.79 -16.41 -18.46
N SER A 164 2.00 -16.55 -17.39
CA SER A 164 1.82 -15.46 -16.45
C SER A 164 3.14 -15.09 -15.75
N VAL A 165 3.41 -13.79 -15.65
CA VAL A 165 4.58 -13.26 -14.90
C VAL A 165 4.59 -13.71 -13.43
N TYR A 166 3.43 -14.00 -12.86
CA TYR A 166 3.33 -14.54 -11.49
C TYR A 166 3.87 -15.96 -11.36
N GLY A 167 4.05 -16.67 -12.48
CA GLY A 167 4.67 -17.99 -12.54
C GLY A 167 6.18 -17.96 -12.72
N ILE A 168 6.81 -16.79 -12.74
CA ILE A 168 8.28 -16.70 -12.84
C ILE A 168 8.90 -17.22 -11.53
N PRO A 169 9.73 -18.29 -11.59
CA PRO A 169 10.41 -18.80 -10.41
C PRO A 169 11.25 -17.70 -9.74
N ARG A 170 11.25 -17.66 -8.42
CA ARG A 170 12.12 -16.73 -7.70
C ARG A 170 13.58 -17.09 -7.95
N ILE A 171 14.43 -16.08 -8.12
CA ILE A 171 15.88 -16.29 -8.23
C ILE A 171 16.37 -16.70 -6.83
N GLY A 172 17.13 -17.78 -6.77
CA GLY A 172 17.79 -18.21 -5.52
C GLY A 172 17.00 -19.20 -4.65
N GLN A 173 15.96 -19.83 -5.18
CA GLN A 173 15.30 -21.01 -4.55
C GLN A 173 15.68 -22.29 -5.27
#